data_f9462ef97c0cb72304cfb44054bca6ea
#
_entry.id   f9462ef97c0cb72304cfb44054bca6ea
#
_cell.length_a   1.000
_cell.length_b   1.000
_cell.length_c   1.000
_cell.angle_alpha   90.00
_cell.angle_beta   90.00
_cell.angle_gamma   90.00
#
_symmetry.space_group_name_H-M   'P 1'
#
loop_
_entity.id
_entity.type
_entity.pdbx_description
1 polymer ?
#
loop_
_entity_poly.entity_id
_entity_poly.type
_entity_poly.pdbx_seq_one_letter_code
_entity_poly.pdbx_strand_id
1 'polypeptide(L)'
;MQREEFLQQLWLDYIHNHPDIGALRLWPISASAEYLTLVTINHGPFAINDLSIPLVRMGYRSVGHYAMADKGLLIHLLAPNDDSSWLVLAELQVGTLSKAPREALTALIRQSHPTDCKGHNLLSRGRPWPMPSWTLYQQLHTAHPLAAWLAVMGPRLHHAGFDCATLNASLDSLGLQLEHVGLYALDSQQNGVFSVSSLLNHRFYPAMPQKIVFSDGDEHRLCLGGLSLTQRHVEDDHKRLAEILLPFHARCEMA
;
A
#
# COMPACT_ATOMS: atom_id res chain seq x y z
N MET A 1 1.46 14.19 17.23
CA MET A 1 1.06 12.79 17.00
C MET A 1 2.31 11.93 17.21
N GLN A 2 2.21 10.95 18.06
CA GLN A 2 3.28 9.97 18.28
C GLN A 2 3.20 8.87 17.20
N ARG A 3 4.30 8.13 16.98
CA ARG A 3 4.35 7.10 15.94
C ARG A 3 3.31 6.00 16.15
N GLU A 4 3.15 5.52 17.37
CA GLU A 4 2.15 4.49 17.72
C GLU A 4 0.73 4.93 17.38
N GLU A 5 0.38 6.16 17.73
CA GLU A 5 -0.91 6.77 17.41
C GLU A 5 -1.11 6.86 15.89
N PHE A 6 -0.07 7.23 15.14
CA PHE A 6 -0.10 7.29 13.68
C PHE A 6 -0.34 5.90 13.07
N LEU A 7 0.41 4.88 13.50
CA LEU A 7 0.23 3.51 13.03
C LEU A 7 -1.15 2.97 13.35
N GLN A 8 -1.65 3.25 14.56
CA GLN A 8 -3.00 2.87 14.96
C GLN A 8 -4.07 3.54 14.08
N GLN A 9 -3.91 4.84 13.76
CA GLN A 9 -4.84 5.54 12.87
C GLN A 9 -4.82 4.96 11.46
N LEU A 10 -3.62 4.67 10.91
CA LEU A 10 -3.50 4.01 9.61
C LEU A 10 -4.22 2.66 9.59
N TRP A 11 -4.03 1.85 10.63
CA TRP A 11 -4.64 0.54 10.71
C TRP A 11 -6.16 0.61 10.88
N LEU A 12 -6.66 1.50 11.73
CA LEU A 12 -8.10 1.71 11.92
C LEU A 12 -8.78 2.20 10.64
N ASP A 13 -8.17 3.15 9.93
CA ASP A 13 -8.66 3.59 8.61
C ASP A 13 -8.67 2.43 7.62
N TYR A 14 -7.62 1.62 7.64
CA TYR A 14 -7.48 0.48 6.73
C TYR A 14 -8.56 -0.58 6.95
N ILE A 15 -8.75 -1.05 8.17
CA ILE A 15 -9.75 -2.09 8.48
C ILE A 15 -11.20 -1.57 8.38
N HIS A 16 -11.41 -0.26 8.54
CA HIS A 16 -12.70 0.36 8.26
C HIS A 16 -13.07 0.23 6.77
N ASN A 17 -12.09 0.40 5.89
CA ASN A 17 -12.25 0.23 4.45
C ASN A 17 -12.17 -1.24 4.01
N HIS A 18 -11.61 -2.13 4.82
CA HIS A 18 -11.44 -3.56 4.54
C HIS A 18 -11.85 -4.40 5.75
N PRO A 19 -13.16 -4.48 6.06
CA PRO A 19 -13.66 -5.16 7.26
C PRO A 19 -13.40 -6.67 7.23
N ASP A 20 -13.27 -7.29 6.07
CA ASP A 20 -12.84 -8.67 5.87
C ASP A 20 -11.42 -8.91 6.40
N ILE A 21 -10.48 -8.01 6.09
CA ILE A 21 -9.12 -8.06 6.64
C ILE A 21 -9.14 -7.81 8.15
N GLY A 22 -9.93 -6.86 8.62
CA GLY A 22 -10.11 -6.58 10.05
C GLY A 22 -10.65 -7.79 10.82
N ALA A 23 -11.55 -8.56 10.22
CA ALA A 23 -12.15 -9.76 10.83
C ALA A 23 -11.15 -10.90 11.05
N LEU A 24 -10.03 -10.93 10.32
CA LEU A 24 -8.97 -11.94 10.50
C LEU A 24 -8.24 -11.80 11.84
N ARG A 25 -8.28 -10.62 12.46
CA ARG A 25 -7.58 -10.32 13.73
C ARG A 25 -6.09 -10.67 13.69
N LEU A 26 -5.47 -10.59 12.50
CA LEU A 26 -4.05 -10.86 12.30
C LEU A 26 -3.16 -9.86 13.04
N TRP A 27 -3.67 -8.66 13.28
CA TRP A 27 -3.03 -7.65 14.10
C TRP A 27 -3.75 -7.56 15.46
N PRO A 28 -3.42 -8.44 16.39
CA PRO A 28 -3.77 -8.25 17.79
C PRO A 28 -2.96 -7.06 18.34
N ILE A 29 -3.36 -6.55 19.47
CA ILE A 29 -2.72 -5.42 20.16
C ILE A 29 -1.20 -5.63 20.36
N SER A 30 -0.72 -6.88 20.31
CA SER A 30 0.67 -7.26 20.55
C SER A 30 1.49 -7.65 19.31
N ALA A 31 0.90 -7.77 18.12
CA ALA A 31 1.62 -8.17 16.91
C ALA A 31 1.39 -7.14 15.80
N SER A 32 2.38 -6.33 15.54
CA SER A 32 2.36 -5.36 14.44
C SER A 32 2.53 -6.06 13.09
N ALA A 33 1.99 -5.47 12.03
CA ALA A 33 2.42 -5.82 10.68
C ALA A 33 3.92 -5.57 10.53
N GLU A 34 4.61 -6.39 9.76
CA GLU A 34 6.03 -6.20 9.48
C GLU A 34 6.25 -4.89 8.72
N TYR A 35 5.41 -4.64 7.72
CA TYR A 35 5.45 -3.41 6.94
C TYR A 35 4.07 -2.95 6.49
N LEU A 36 3.96 -1.66 6.21
CA LEU A 36 2.76 -1.02 5.67
C LEU A 36 3.11 -0.36 4.34
N THR A 37 2.43 -0.73 3.27
CA THR A 37 2.59 -0.12 1.95
C THR A 37 1.55 0.97 1.75
N LEU A 38 2.02 2.20 1.71
CA LEU A 38 1.25 3.42 1.49
C LEU A 38 1.42 3.85 0.04
N VAL A 39 0.31 3.96 -0.69
CA VAL A 39 0.34 4.44 -2.07
C VAL A 39 0.02 5.93 -2.10
N THR A 40 0.82 6.68 -2.82
CA THR A 40 0.70 8.12 -2.97
C THR A 40 1.05 8.56 -4.39
N ILE A 41 1.20 9.87 -4.62
CA ILE A 41 1.36 10.45 -5.94
C ILE A 41 2.32 11.65 -5.90
N ASN A 42 3.15 11.83 -6.92
CA ASN A 42 4.08 12.96 -7.04
C ASN A 42 3.36 14.27 -7.41
N HIS A 43 2.37 14.66 -6.62
CA HIS A 43 1.61 15.89 -6.84
C HIS A 43 1.23 16.58 -5.53
N GLY A 44 1.62 17.85 -5.42
CA GLY A 44 1.31 18.68 -4.26
C GLY A 44 1.83 18.06 -2.95
N PRO A 45 1.09 18.19 -1.84
CA PRO A 45 1.53 17.75 -0.51
C PRO A 45 1.53 16.23 -0.34
N PHE A 46 1.13 15.49 -1.37
CA PHE A 46 1.09 14.03 -1.38
C PHE A 46 2.38 13.40 -1.90
N ALA A 47 3.34 14.24 -2.35
CA ALA A 47 4.64 13.75 -2.81
C ALA A 47 5.47 13.17 -1.65
N ILE A 48 6.27 12.15 -1.94
CA ILE A 48 7.16 11.48 -0.97
C ILE A 48 8.00 12.49 -0.19
N ASN A 49 8.52 13.51 -0.86
CA ASN A 49 9.36 14.52 -0.22
C ASN A 49 8.62 15.27 0.89
N ASP A 50 7.35 15.60 0.69
CA ASP A 50 6.53 16.28 1.69
C ASP A 50 6.07 15.31 2.79
N LEU A 51 5.64 14.10 2.42
CA LEU A 51 5.18 13.08 3.35
C LEU A 51 6.29 12.52 4.24
N SER A 52 7.51 12.48 3.76
CA SER A 52 8.67 11.98 4.53
C SER A 52 9.01 12.87 5.73
N ILE A 53 8.78 14.18 5.64
CA ILE A 53 9.14 15.12 6.71
C ILE A 53 8.45 14.78 8.05
N PRO A 54 7.11 14.64 8.13
CA PRO A 54 6.45 14.25 9.36
C PRO A 54 6.83 12.83 9.82
N LEU A 55 7.06 11.88 8.89
CA LEU A 55 7.45 10.51 9.24
C LEU A 55 8.83 10.46 9.89
N VAL A 56 9.81 11.20 9.37
CA VAL A 56 11.14 11.33 10.01
C VAL A 56 11.01 11.96 11.40
N ARG A 57 10.15 12.95 11.59
CA ARG A 57 9.89 13.54 12.92
C ARG A 57 9.25 12.55 13.91
N MET A 58 8.56 11.55 13.41
CA MET A 58 8.01 10.45 14.23
C MET A 58 9.03 9.34 14.52
N GLY A 59 10.30 9.51 14.10
CA GLY A 59 11.40 8.59 14.38
C GLY A 59 11.64 7.54 13.30
N TYR A 60 11.05 7.70 12.11
CA TYR A 60 11.44 6.88 10.97
C TYR A 60 12.75 7.35 10.35
N ARG A 61 13.56 6.42 9.90
CA ARG A 61 14.82 6.69 9.21
C ARG A 61 14.68 6.27 7.74
N SER A 62 15.05 7.16 6.83
CA SER A 62 15.16 6.80 5.41
C SER A 62 16.22 5.73 5.19
N VAL A 63 15.86 4.65 4.52
CA VAL A 63 16.77 3.59 4.10
C VAL A 63 17.23 3.85 2.66
N GLY A 64 16.34 4.28 1.78
CA GLY A 64 16.66 4.60 0.40
C GLY A 64 15.43 4.91 -0.45
N HIS A 65 15.70 5.41 -1.65
CA HIS A 65 14.74 5.60 -2.71
C HIS A 65 15.06 4.65 -3.87
N TYR A 66 14.04 4.04 -4.45
CA TYR A 66 14.19 3.02 -5.49
C TYR A 66 13.22 3.30 -6.62
N ALA A 67 13.73 3.47 -7.83
CA ALA A 67 12.90 3.68 -9.00
C ALA A 67 12.43 2.35 -9.58
N MET A 68 11.12 2.17 -9.73
CA MET A 68 10.50 1.09 -10.49
C MET A 68 10.02 1.65 -11.82
N ALA A 69 10.96 1.85 -12.74
CA ALA A 69 10.71 2.55 -14.00
C ALA A 69 9.66 1.84 -14.87
N ASP A 70 9.65 0.51 -14.89
CA ASP A 70 8.69 -0.33 -15.60
C ASP A 70 7.25 -0.17 -15.09
N LYS A 71 7.11 0.24 -13.82
CA LYS A 71 5.81 0.47 -13.16
C LYS A 71 5.50 1.94 -12.92
N GLY A 72 6.37 2.85 -13.35
CA GLY A 72 6.17 4.29 -13.13
C GLY A 72 6.07 4.67 -11.65
N LEU A 73 6.78 3.97 -10.76
CA LEU A 73 6.76 4.20 -9.32
C LEU A 73 8.12 4.62 -8.78
N LEU A 74 8.09 5.50 -7.79
CA LEU A 74 9.21 5.75 -6.89
C LEU A 74 8.87 5.17 -5.52
N ILE A 75 9.74 4.33 -4.99
CA ILE A 75 9.58 3.71 -3.67
C ILE A 75 10.52 4.39 -2.69
N HIS A 76 9.99 4.84 -1.56
CA HIS A 76 10.78 5.29 -0.43
C HIS A 76 10.59 4.33 0.74
N LEU A 77 11.66 3.72 1.18
CA LEU A 77 11.66 2.79 2.29
C LEU A 77 12.09 3.49 3.58
N LEU A 78 11.27 3.37 4.61
CA LEU A 78 11.45 3.98 5.91
C LEU A 78 11.49 2.91 7.00
N ALA A 79 12.58 2.85 7.74
CA ALA A 79 12.76 1.95 8.86
C ALA A 79 12.44 2.64 10.19
N PRO A 80 11.73 2.00 11.12
CA PRO A 80 11.59 2.49 12.49
C PRO A 80 12.90 2.31 13.27
N ASN A 81 12.99 2.95 14.43
CA ASN A 81 14.12 2.79 15.36
C ASN A 81 13.90 1.65 16.38
N ASP A 82 12.78 0.99 16.32
CA ASP A 82 12.35 -0.11 17.18
C ASP A 82 11.68 -1.22 16.32
N ASP A 83 10.97 -2.14 16.96
CA ASP A 83 10.27 -3.26 16.32
C ASP A 83 8.90 -2.87 15.71
N SER A 84 8.64 -1.58 15.50
CA SER A 84 7.42 -1.12 14.82
C SER A 84 7.46 -1.47 13.34
N SER A 85 6.29 -1.36 12.68
CA SER A 85 6.16 -1.63 11.24
C SER A 85 7.03 -0.68 10.39
N TRP A 86 7.69 -1.23 9.40
CA TRP A 86 8.33 -0.47 8.33
C TRP A 86 7.28 0.22 7.46
N LEU A 87 7.65 1.33 6.84
CA LEU A 87 6.81 2.01 5.87
C LEU A 87 7.43 1.94 4.48
N VAL A 88 6.61 1.53 3.52
CA VAL A 88 6.91 1.53 2.09
C VAL A 88 6.02 2.60 1.46
N LEU A 89 6.58 3.74 1.10
CA LEU A 89 5.85 4.76 0.36
C LEU A 89 6.03 4.49 -1.14
N ALA A 90 4.95 4.13 -1.81
CA ALA A 90 4.92 3.90 -3.25
C ALA A 90 4.26 5.10 -3.96
N GLU A 91 5.06 5.93 -4.57
CA GLU A 91 4.62 7.15 -5.25
C GLU A 91 4.43 6.91 -6.75
N LEU A 92 3.20 7.09 -7.22
CA LEU A 92 2.93 7.08 -8.66
C LEU A 92 3.53 8.33 -9.30
N GLN A 93 4.41 8.12 -10.28
CA GLN A 93 5.01 9.18 -11.07
C GLN A 93 4.05 9.56 -12.22
N VAL A 94 3.23 10.60 -12.04
CA VAL A 94 2.23 11.00 -13.06
C VAL A 94 2.85 11.32 -14.41
N GLY A 95 4.12 11.70 -14.45
CA GLY A 95 4.86 11.95 -15.69
C GLY A 95 5.01 10.72 -16.58
N THR A 96 4.90 9.52 -16.03
CA THR A 96 4.97 8.24 -16.78
C THR A 96 3.66 7.89 -17.48
N LEU A 97 2.55 8.49 -17.05
CA LEU A 97 1.26 8.29 -17.70
C LEU A 97 1.22 9.01 -19.05
N SER A 98 0.49 8.44 -20.01
CA SER A 98 0.17 9.12 -21.27
C SER A 98 -0.63 10.41 -21.01
N LYS A 99 -0.66 11.32 -21.97
CA LYS A 99 -1.16 12.69 -21.78
C LYS A 99 -2.59 12.75 -21.22
N ALA A 100 -3.53 12.03 -21.80
CA ALA A 100 -4.94 12.14 -21.42
C ALA A 100 -5.22 11.66 -19.98
N PRO A 101 -4.82 10.44 -19.53
CA PRO A 101 -5.03 10.03 -18.14
C PRO A 101 -4.23 10.87 -17.14
N ARG A 102 -3.04 11.36 -17.50
CA ARG A 102 -2.27 12.27 -16.67
C ARG A 102 -3.01 13.59 -16.43
N GLU A 103 -3.54 14.22 -17.47
CA GLU A 103 -4.30 15.46 -17.36
C GLU A 103 -5.59 15.25 -16.56
N ALA A 104 -6.31 14.15 -16.80
CA ALA A 104 -7.54 13.82 -16.10
C ALA A 104 -7.30 13.59 -14.60
N LEU A 105 -6.29 12.79 -14.23
CA LEU A 105 -5.92 12.55 -12.83
C LEU A 105 -5.47 13.85 -12.15
N THR A 106 -4.65 14.65 -12.81
CA THR A 106 -4.18 15.94 -12.27
C THR A 106 -5.34 16.91 -12.07
N ALA A 107 -6.31 16.95 -13.00
CA ALA A 107 -7.50 17.79 -12.88
C ALA A 107 -8.40 17.35 -11.71
N LEU A 108 -8.51 16.04 -11.47
CA LEU A 108 -9.23 15.51 -10.31
C LEU A 108 -8.56 15.94 -9.00
N ILE A 109 -7.24 15.76 -8.88
CA ILE A 109 -6.47 16.08 -7.67
C ILE A 109 -6.53 17.58 -7.34
N ARG A 110 -6.51 18.43 -8.35
CA ARG A 110 -6.63 19.90 -8.17
C ARG A 110 -7.96 20.34 -7.55
N GLN A 111 -8.97 19.49 -7.52
CA GLN A 111 -10.24 19.75 -6.85
C GLN A 111 -10.20 19.50 -5.33
N SER A 112 -9.05 19.06 -4.81
CA SER A 112 -8.86 18.89 -3.36
C SER A 112 -9.07 20.20 -2.62
N HIS A 113 -9.80 20.13 -1.51
CA HIS A 113 -9.95 21.30 -0.68
C HIS A 113 -8.64 21.64 0.05
N PRO A 114 -8.20 22.90 0.15
CA PRO A 114 -6.92 23.26 0.75
C PRO A 114 -6.75 22.81 2.21
N THR A 115 -7.82 22.67 2.98
CA THR A 115 -7.77 22.15 4.36
C THR A 115 -7.45 20.66 4.40
N ASP A 116 -7.86 19.90 3.37
CA ASP A 116 -7.64 18.47 3.29
C ASP A 116 -6.23 18.12 2.77
N CYS A 117 -5.49 19.12 2.34
CA CYS A 117 -4.11 19.03 1.89
C CYS A 117 -3.08 19.35 2.99
N LYS A 118 -3.50 19.47 4.25
CA LYS A 118 -2.64 19.86 5.39
C LYS A 118 -2.85 18.94 6.57
N GLY A 119 -1.79 18.80 7.38
CA GLY A 119 -1.83 18.06 8.64
C GLY A 119 -1.03 16.78 8.63
N HIS A 120 -0.94 16.15 9.80
CA HIS A 120 -0.14 14.94 10.01
C HIS A 120 -0.86 13.65 9.61
N ASN A 121 -2.14 13.72 9.29
CA ASN A 121 -3.01 12.58 8.97
C ASN A 121 -3.37 12.46 7.49
N LEU A 122 -2.57 13.04 6.59
CA LEU A 122 -2.82 12.99 5.14
C LEU A 122 -2.98 11.57 4.61
N LEU A 123 -2.27 10.60 5.21
CA LEU A 123 -2.28 9.20 4.80
C LEU A 123 -3.40 8.35 5.46
N SER A 124 -4.17 8.92 6.38
CA SER A 124 -5.29 8.25 7.06
C SER A 124 -6.61 9.01 6.99
N ARG A 125 -6.63 10.16 6.33
CA ARG A 125 -7.83 11.00 6.17
C ARG A 125 -8.76 10.53 5.06
N GLY A 126 -8.25 9.76 4.13
CA GLY A 126 -8.97 9.35 2.93
C GLY A 126 -8.73 10.25 1.73
N ARG A 127 -9.59 10.12 0.74
CA ARG A 127 -9.48 10.85 -0.52
C ARG A 127 -9.81 12.34 -0.32
N PRO A 128 -8.89 13.26 -0.66
CA PRO A 128 -9.10 14.70 -0.49
C PRO A 128 -9.81 15.37 -1.67
N TRP A 129 -10.07 14.67 -2.77
CA TRP A 129 -10.78 15.11 -3.97
C TRP A 129 -12.14 14.42 -4.12
N PRO A 130 -13.04 14.92 -4.96
CA PRO A 130 -14.34 14.28 -5.21
C PRO A 130 -14.19 12.87 -5.76
N MET A 131 -15.24 12.03 -5.58
CA MET A 131 -15.29 10.71 -6.22
C MET A 131 -15.24 10.89 -7.75
N PRO A 132 -14.39 10.14 -8.47
CA PRO A 132 -14.42 10.15 -9.94
C PRO A 132 -15.72 9.54 -10.49
N SER A 133 -15.99 9.75 -11.78
CA SER A 133 -16.98 8.96 -12.50
C SER A 133 -16.44 7.56 -12.82
N TRP A 134 -17.34 6.61 -13.07
CA TRP A 134 -16.97 5.27 -13.51
C TRP A 134 -16.12 5.31 -14.80
N THR A 135 -16.52 6.12 -15.77
CA THR A 135 -15.77 6.32 -17.00
C THR A 135 -14.33 6.78 -16.76
N LEU A 136 -14.14 7.76 -15.86
CA LEU A 136 -12.80 8.22 -15.51
C LEU A 136 -11.99 7.13 -14.81
N TYR A 137 -12.61 6.36 -13.91
CA TYR A 137 -11.96 5.22 -13.27
C TYR A 137 -11.45 4.21 -14.30
N GLN A 138 -12.30 3.81 -15.27
CA GLN A 138 -11.93 2.87 -16.33
C GLN A 138 -10.77 3.40 -17.19
N GLN A 139 -10.82 4.67 -17.57
CA GLN A 139 -9.75 5.32 -18.33
C GLN A 139 -8.42 5.28 -17.57
N LEU A 140 -8.44 5.61 -16.29
CA LEU A 140 -7.26 5.57 -15.43
C LEU A 140 -6.77 4.14 -15.21
N HIS A 141 -7.67 3.18 -15.00
CA HIS A 141 -7.34 1.78 -14.79
C HIS A 141 -6.65 1.16 -16.01
N THR A 142 -7.12 1.47 -17.20
CA THR A 142 -6.50 1.04 -18.46
C THR A 142 -5.08 1.61 -18.62
N ALA A 143 -4.86 2.84 -18.16
CA ALA A 143 -3.54 3.47 -18.23
C ALA A 143 -2.58 2.95 -17.14
N HIS A 144 -3.08 2.83 -15.92
CA HIS A 144 -2.31 2.35 -14.77
C HIS A 144 -3.25 1.99 -13.59
N PRO A 145 -3.25 0.74 -13.10
CA PRO A 145 -4.17 0.33 -12.02
C PRO A 145 -4.09 1.19 -10.76
N LEU A 146 -2.88 1.61 -10.34
CA LEU A 146 -2.71 2.48 -9.17
C LEU A 146 -3.20 3.91 -9.40
N ALA A 147 -3.27 4.40 -10.65
CA ALA A 147 -3.88 5.70 -10.94
C ALA A 147 -5.39 5.67 -10.67
N ALA A 148 -6.06 4.60 -11.08
CA ALA A 148 -7.47 4.37 -10.78
C ALA A 148 -7.72 4.16 -9.28
N TRP A 149 -6.87 3.37 -8.64
CA TRP A 149 -6.92 3.16 -7.20
C TRP A 149 -6.81 4.48 -6.43
N LEU A 150 -5.79 5.29 -6.73
CA LEU A 150 -5.60 6.61 -6.13
C LEU A 150 -6.80 7.53 -6.36
N ALA A 151 -7.38 7.52 -7.56
CA ALA A 151 -8.55 8.35 -7.87
C ALA A 151 -9.74 8.04 -6.93
N VAL A 152 -9.93 6.77 -6.55
CA VAL A 152 -11.01 6.31 -5.67
C VAL A 152 -10.63 6.39 -4.20
N MET A 153 -9.43 5.97 -3.82
CA MET A 153 -9.02 5.82 -2.43
C MET A 153 -8.30 7.04 -1.87
N GLY A 154 -7.61 7.80 -2.70
CA GLY A 154 -6.68 8.84 -2.25
C GLY A 154 -5.37 8.25 -1.71
N PRO A 155 -4.44 9.11 -1.29
CA PRO A 155 -3.20 8.68 -0.64
C PRO A 155 -3.48 8.00 0.69
N ARG A 156 -3.19 6.70 0.80
CA ARG A 156 -3.42 5.91 2.02
C ARG A 156 -2.75 4.54 2.02
N LEU A 157 -2.97 3.78 3.07
CA LEU A 157 -2.53 2.40 3.19
C LEU A 157 -3.23 1.52 2.14
N HIS A 158 -2.42 0.86 1.30
CA HIS A 158 -2.88 -0.07 0.27
C HIS A 158 -2.93 -1.50 0.78
N HIS A 159 -1.89 -1.94 1.48
CA HIS A 159 -1.85 -3.26 2.12
C HIS A 159 -0.85 -3.29 3.28
N ALA A 160 -1.07 -4.23 4.18
CA ALA A 160 -0.15 -4.58 5.25
C ALA A 160 0.53 -5.91 4.93
N GLY A 161 1.79 -6.05 5.28
CA GLY A 161 2.56 -7.29 5.21
C GLY A 161 2.78 -7.89 6.58
N PHE A 162 2.61 -9.21 6.68
CA PHE A 162 2.79 -9.96 7.92
C PHE A 162 3.84 -11.06 7.71
N ASP A 163 4.81 -11.12 8.62
CA ASP A 163 5.79 -12.20 8.62
C ASP A 163 5.19 -13.47 9.25
N CYS A 164 5.28 -14.58 8.54
CA CYS A 164 4.81 -15.88 8.98
C CYS A 164 5.48 -16.34 10.29
N ALA A 165 6.74 -15.98 10.51
CA ALA A 165 7.45 -16.30 11.73
C ALA A 165 6.83 -15.60 12.95
N THR A 166 6.47 -14.32 12.80
CA THR A 166 5.77 -13.55 13.86
C THR A 166 4.38 -14.12 14.15
N LEU A 167 3.72 -14.71 13.16
CA LEU A 167 2.43 -15.36 13.29
C LEU A 167 2.54 -16.83 13.75
N ASN A 168 3.76 -17.34 13.99
CA ASN A 168 4.05 -18.71 14.42
C ASN A 168 3.42 -19.79 13.50
N ALA A 169 3.38 -19.53 12.20
CA ALA A 169 2.80 -20.44 11.22
C ALA A 169 3.55 -20.39 9.89
N SER A 170 3.43 -21.44 9.09
CA SER A 170 4.00 -21.44 7.73
C SER A 170 3.10 -20.68 6.75
N LEU A 171 3.68 -20.21 5.65
CA LEU A 171 2.97 -19.53 4.58
C LEU A 171 1.81 -20.38 4.02
N ASP A 172 2.02 -21.69 3.88
CA ASP A 172 0.97 -22.60 3.39
C ASP A 172 -0.15 -22.78 4.40
N SER A 173 0.18 -22.92 5.69
CA SER A 173 -0.83 -23.04 6.75
C SER A 173 -1.70 -21.79 6.86
N LEU A 174 -1.09 -20.62 6.83
CA LEU A 174 -1.82 -19.34 6.83
C LEU A 174 -2.63 -19.16 5.54
N GLY A 175 -2.07 -19.58 4.41
CA GLY A 175 -2.77 -19.55 3.12
C GLY A 175 -4.08 -20.34 3.15
N LEU A 176 -4.04 -21.58 3.64
CA LEU A 176 -5.24 -22.41 3.81
C LEU A 176 -6.27 -21.77 4.76
N GLN A 177 -5.83 -21.13 5.85
CA GLN A 177 -6.74 -20.42 6.74
C GLN A 177 -7.42 -19.22 6.05
N LEU A 178 -6.68 -18.47 5.24
CA LEU A 178 -7.23 -17.35 4.48
C LEU A 178 -8.23 -17.81 3.41
N GLU A 179 -7.92 -18.89 2.70
CA GLU A 179 -8.83 -19.50 1.73
C GLU A 179 -10.14 -19.97 2.39
N HIS A 180 -10.06 -20.50 3.61
CA HIS A 180 -11.23 -20.94 4.36
C HIS A 180 -12.21 -19.81 4.69
N VAL A 181 -11.71 -18.58 4.81
CA VAL A 181 -12.54 -17.38 5.01
C VAL A 181 -12.82 -16.62 3.71
N GLY A 182 -12.48 -17.18 2.56
CA GLY A 182 -12.80 -16.65 1.23
C GLY A 182 -11.78 -15.66 0.68
N LEU A 183 -10.60 -15.56 1.26
CA LEU A 183 -9.49 -14.77 0.72
C LEU A 183 -8.54 -15.68 -0.05
N TYR A 184 -8.44 -15.45 -1.35
CA TYR A 184 -7.62 -16.27 -2.23
C TYR A 184 -6.41 -15.47 -2.70
N ALA A 185 -5.23 -16.11 -2.69
CA ALA A 185 -4.03 -15.50 -3.21
C ALA A 185 -4.20 -15.14 -4.69
N LEU A 186 -3.59 -14.03 -5.10
CA LEU A 186 -3.48 -13.75 -6.52
C LEU A 186 -2.74 -14.89 -7.20
N ASP A 187 -3.37 -15.41 -8.26
CA ASP A 187 -2.80 -16.48 -9.05
C ASP A 187 -1.49 -16.00 -9.69
N SER A 188 -0.40 -16.63 -9.31
CA SER A 188 0.88 -16.50 -10.00
C SER A 188 1.17 -17.82 -10.68
N GLN A 189 2.08 -17.84 -11.63
CA GLN A 189 2.55 -19.06 -12.30
C GLN A 189 3.08 -20.15 -11.33
N GLN A 190 3.06 -19.89 -10.02
CA GLN A 190 3.51 -20.75 -8.94
C GLN A 190 2.53 -20.80 -7.74
N ASN A 191 1.26 -21.01 -7.99
CA ASN A 191 0.24 -21.11 -6.95
C ASN A 191 0.15 -19.89 -6.00
N GLY A 192 0.32 -18.69 -6.54
CA GLY A 192 0.27 -17.46 -5.76
C GLY A 192 1.50 -17.16 -4.90
N VAL A 193 2.45 -18.07 -4.81
CA VAL A 193 3.71 -17.84 -4.09
C VAL A 193 4.73 -17.21 -5.03
N PHE A 194 5.12 -15.98 -4.76
CA PHE A 194 6.20 -15.33 -5.45
C PHE A 194 7.51 -15.63 -4.74
N SER A 195 8.36 -16.43 -5.34
CA SER A 195 9.74 -16.48 -4.93
C SER A 195 10.48 -15.37 -5.66
N VAL A 196 10.61 -14.24 -5.03
CA VAL A 196 11.28 -13.07 -5.62
C VAL A 196 12.79 -13.18 -5.45
N SER A 197 13.19 -13.88 -4.39
CA SER A 197 14.58 -14.26 -4.15
C SER A 197 14.61 -15.60 -3.42
N SER A 198 15.78 -16.25 -3.36
CA SER A 198 15.98 -17.43 -2.52
C SER A 198 15.77 -17.15 -1.01
N LEU A 199 15.58 -15.90 -0.63
CA LEU A 199 15.50 -15.43 0.75
C LEU A 199 14.08 -15.12 1.21
N LEU A 200 13.12 -14.96 0.28
CA LEU A 200 11.75 -14.54 0.58
C LEU A 200 10.72 -15.25 -0.28
N ASN A 201 9.78 -15.92 0.36
CA ASN A 201 8.50 -16.27 -0.25
C ASN A 201 7.46 -15.21 0.12
N HIS A 202 6.64 -14.84 -0.85
CA HIS A 202 5.63 -13.83 -0.70
C HIS A 202 4.32 -14.28 -1.34
N ARG A 203 3.19 -13.96 -0.68
CA ARG A 203 1.85 -14.24 -1.20
C ARG A 203 0.94 -13.06 -0.90
N PHE A 204 0.27 -12.53 -1.92
CA PHE A 204 -0.66 -11.43 -1.77
C PHE A 204 -2.11 -11.90 -1.89
N TYR A 205 -2.94 -11.50 -0.94
CA TYR A 205 -4.37 -11.81 -0.85
C TYR A 205 -5.15 -10.49 -1.01
N PRO A 206 -5.85 -10.30 -2.15
CA PRO A 206 -6.74 -9.15 -2.32
C PRO A 206 -7.85 -9.18 -1.28
N ALA A 207 -8.23 -8.00 -0.78
CA ALA A 207 -9.42 -7.83 0.04
C ALA A 207 -10.68 -8.18 -0.77
N MET A 208 -11.76 -8.54 -0.09
CA MET A 208 -13.03 -8.85 -0.76
C MET A 208 -13.55 -7.63 -1.53
N PRO A 209 -14.19 -7.86 -2.71
CA PRO A 209 -14.73 -6.76 -3.49
C PRO A 209 -15.78 -5.97 -2.74
N GLN A 210 -15.57 -4.66 -2.64
CA GLN A 210 -16.47 -3.73 -1.98
C GLN A 210 -17.30 -2.96 -3.00
N LYS A 211 -18.53 -2.61 -2.62
CA LYS A 211 -19.42 -1.78 -3.40
C LYS A 211 -18.97 -0.31 -3.32
N ILE A 212 -18.63 0.26 -4.46
CA ILE A 212 -18.26 1.65 -4.61
C ILE A 212 -19.32 2.36 -5.46
N VAL A 213 -19.79 3.49 -4.96
CA VAL A 213 -20.72 4.38 -5.69
C VAL A 213 -19.88 5.51 -6.29
N PHE A 214 -19.89 5.63 -7.59
CA PHE A 214 -19.18 6.66 -8.35
C PHE A 214 -19.98 7.95 -8.45
N SER A 215 -19.35 9.05 -8.89
CA SER A 215 -20.00 10.38 -8.93
C SER A 215 -21.18 10.47 -9.90
N ASP A 216 -21.22 9.61 -10.89
CA ASP A 216 -22.34 9.47 -11.87
C ASP A 216 -23.47 8.56 -11.38
N GLY A 217 -23.36 8.03 -10.16
CA GLY A 217 -24.35 7.14 -9.56
C GLY A 217 -24.14 5.67 -9.88
N ASP A 218 -23.18 5.33 -10.73
CA ASP A 218 -22.84 3.95 -11.06
C ASP A 218 -22.28 3.22 -9.84
N GLU A 219 -22.67 1.96 -9.67
CA GLU A 219 -22.25 1.11 -8.58
C GLU A 219 -21.44 -0.08 -9.09
N HIS A 220 -20.20 -0.20 -8.62
CA HIS A 220 -19.32 -1.29 -9.01
C HIS A 220 -18.66 -1.94 -7.80
N ARG A 221 -18.29 -3.21 -7.93
CA ARG A 221 -17.53 -3.94 -6.91
C ARG A 221 -16.06 -3.95 -7.28
N LEU A 222 -15.21 -3.44 -6.37
CA LEU A 222 -13.77 -3.31 -6.58
C LEU A 222 -12.99 -3.91 -5.42
N CYS A 223 -11.89 -4.60 -5.73
CA CYS A 223 -10.87 -4.99 -4.75
C CYS A 223 -9.90 -3.81 -4.59
N LEU A 224 -9.92 -3.15 -3.44
CA LEU A 224 -9.19 -1.90 -3.21
C LEU A 224 -8.07 -2.01 -2.16
N GLY A 225 -7.60 -3.20 -1.89
CA GLY A 225 -6.54 -3.46 -0.94
C GLY A 225 -6.27 -4.94 -0.80
N GLY A 226 -5.62 -5.33 0.27
CA GLY A 226 -5.31 -6.73 0.56
C GLY A 226 -4.31 -6.86 1.70
N LEU A 227 -3.80 -8.03 1.88
CA LEU A 227 -2.70 -8.32 2.78
C LEU A 227 -1.62 -9.14 2.08
N SER A 228 -0.41 -9.02 2.58
CA SER A 228 0.72 -9.85 2.17
C SER A 228 1.13 -10.77 3.30
N LEU A 229 1.40 -12.01 2.99
CA LEU A 229 2.14 -12.91 3.86
C LEU A 229 3.55 -13.09 3.32
N THR A 230 4.53 -12.97 4.18
CA THR A 230 5.94 -13.16 3.85
C THR A 230 6.53 -14.27 4.72
N GLN A 231 7.38 -15.09 4.12
CA GLN A 231 8.16 -16.09 4.83
C GLN A 231 9.63 -15.93 4.45
N ARG A 232 10.42 -15.55 5.43
CA ARG A 232 11.86 -15.37 5.25
C ARG A 232 12.59 -16.71 5.39
N HIS A 233 13.67 -16.86 4.63
CA HIS A 233 14.55 -18.01 4.69
C HIS A 233 15.93 -17.68 5.28
N VAL A 234 16.06 -16.53 5.91
CA VAL A 234 17.30 -16.04 6.53
C VAL A 234 16.99 -15.50 7.92
N GLU A 235 17.80 -15.88 8.90
CA GLU A 235 17.78 -15.30 10.24
C GLU A 235 18.29 -13.86 10.23
N ASP A 236 17.68 -13.03 11.04
CA ASP A 236 17.88 -11.62 11.34
C ASP A 236 19.15 -10.94 10.80
N ASP A 237 18.98 -10.19 9.71
CA ASP A 237 19.84 -9.07 9.41
C ASP A 237 18.97 -7.89 8.91
N HIS A 238 18.79 -6.87 9.74
CA HIS A 238 18.03 -5.66 9.41
C HIS A 238 18.50 -4.97 8.12
N LYS A 239 19.76 -5.17 7.71
CA LYS A 239 20.27 -4.65 6.43
C LYS A 239 19.67 -5.35 5.22
N ARG A 240 19.29 -6.60 5.37
CA ARG A 240 18.69 -7.41 4.30
C ARG A 240 17.17 -7.25 4.22
N LEU A 241 16.53 -6.72 5.26
CA LEU A 241 15.08 -6.50 5.23
C LEU A 241 14.70 -5.55 4.08
N ALA A 242 15.49 -4.52 3.82
CA ALA A 242 15.29 -3.62 2.69
C ALA A 242 15.35 -4.37 1.35
N GLU A 243 16.33 -5.24 1.17
CA GLU A 243 16.48 -6.07 -0.03
C GLU A 243 15.38 -7.14 -0.12
N ILE A 244 14.86 -7.60 1.01
CA ILE A 244 13.78 -8.57 1.09
C ILE A 244 12.44 -7.94 0.75
N LEU A 245 12.14 -6.74 1.23
CA LEU A 245 10.89 -6.04 0.93
C LEU A 245 10.84 -5.51 -0.50
N LEU A 246 11.98 -5.11 -1.05
CA LEU A 246 12.08 -4.50 -2.37
C LEU A 246 12.09 -5.49 -3.54
N PRO A 247 12.68 -6.70 -3.45
CA PRO A 247 12.65 -7.67 -4.55
C PRO A 247 11.24 -7.97 -5.04
N PHE A 248 10.24 -7.88 -4.16
CA PHE A 248 8.85 -8.02 -4.56
C PHE A 248 8.43 -7.00 -5.61
N HIS A 249 8.99 -5.81 -5.58
CA HIS A 249 8.75 -4.75 -6.54
C HIS A 249 9.73 -4.78 -7.72
N ALA A 250 10.41 -5.91 -7.91
CA ALA A 250 11.30 -6.29 -9.00
C ALA A 250 12.17 -5.16 -9.60
N ARG A 251 13.47 -5.22 -9.40
CA ARG A 251 14.47 -4.40 -10.07
C ARG A 251 14.36 -2.90 -9.77
N CYS A 252 14.56 -2.58 -8.52
CA CYS A 252 14.71 -1.19 -8.11
C CYS A 252 16.16 -0.77 -8.34
N GLU A 253 16.35 0.32 -9.05
CA GLU A 253 17.62 1.04 -9.07
C GLU A 253 17.57 2.10 -7.99
N MET A 254 18.68 2.31 -7.31
CA MET A 254 18.79 3.41 -6.36
C MET A 254 18.68 4.73 -7.12
N ALA A 255 17.74 5.57 -6.73
CA ALA A 255 17.58 6.90 -7.27
C ALA A 255 18.59 7.89 -6.65
#